data_c89518754f1af16e9d0a25eaec7b627b
#
_entry.id   c89518754f1af16e9d0a25eaec7b627b
#
_cell.length_a   1.000
_cell.length_b   1.000
_cell.length_c   1.000
_cell.angle_alpha   90.00
_cell.angle_beta   90.00
_cell.angle_gamma   90.00
#
_symmetry.space_group_name_H-M   'P 1'
#
loop_
_entity.id
_entity.type
_entity.pdbx_description
1 polymer ?
#
loop_
_entity_poly.entity_id
_entity_poly.type
_entity_poly.pdbx_seq_one_letter_code
_entity_poly.pdbx_strand_id
1 'polypeptide(L)'
;MFTAPPIYGNNFWEELMKKYIKIARPDHWIKQLFVFPGCMFAFLLAGTAGNAGEIFLRIVLGFFSTCFIASSNYVINEWLDAEFDKYHPTKKYRSVVQEDVKGYIVYTEYAILTVIGFVFGYFAGIPVLVCEVWLWVMGILYNVKPFRTKDVAILDVLSESVNNAIRLLIGWFCITQVFYPPVSIVIGYWMGGAFLMAMKRYAEYCMINDPELAGKYRKSFRYYTKELLLNSAFFYAMCSSFLMGVFLIKYKVEFVIFVPFVFLLFCYYFHIAQKDDSAAQKPEKLFKERWLMLYVVFLCVLFVILLLVDIPMLELFMGTELIPM
;
A
#
# COMPACT_ATOMS: atom_id res chain seq x y z
N MET A 1 -33.55 -24.72 -46.20
CA MET A 1 -33.86 -24.59 -44.78
C MET A 1 -32.62 -24.02 -44.10
N PHE A 2 -32.51 -22.68 -44.00
CA PHE A 2 -31.37 -22.01 -43.39
C PHE A 2 -31.61 -21.97 -41.88
N THR A 3 -30.84 -22.76 -41.12
CA THR A 3 -30.82 -22.67 -39.67
C THR A 3 -30.06 -21.40 -39.28
N ALA A 4 -30.74 -20.48 -38.59
CA ALA A 4 -30.11 -19.31 -38.01
C ALA A 4 -29.00 -19.74 -37.01
N PRO A 5 -27.87 -18.99 -36.95
CA PRO A 5 -26.82 -19.30 -35.97
C PRO A 5 -27.34 -19.08 -34.53
N PRO A 6 -26.87 -19.85 -33.55
CA PRO A 6 -27.35 -19.74 -32.18
C PRO A 6 -27.08 -18.35 -31.63
N ILE A 7 -28.05 -17.78 -30.95
CA ILE A 7 -27.98 -16.51 -30.24
C ILE A 7 -27.04 -16.68 -29.03
N TYR A 8 -25.73 -16.59 -29.26
CA TYR A 8 -24.71 -16.44 -28.22
C TYR A 8 -24.58 -14.95 -27.87
N GLY A 9 -25.66 -14.32 -27.35
CA GLY A 9 -25.64 -12.85 -27.31
C GLY A 9 -25.20 -12.23 -25.99
N ASN A 10 -25.79 -12.61 -24.87
CA ASN A 10 -25.59 -11.80 -23.63
C ASN A 10 -24.64 -12.45 -22.63
N ASN A 11 -24.67 -13.77 -22.45
CA ASN A 11 -23.83 -14.43 -21.46
C ASN A 11 -22.33 -14.43 -21.82
N PHE A 12 -21.99 -14.54 -23.11
CA PHE A 12 -20.58 -14.55 -23.57
C PHE A 12 -19.86 -13.24 -23.29
N TRP A 13 -20.49 -12.11 -23.63
CA TRP A 13 -19.90 -10.78 -23.39
C TRP A 13 -19.82 -10.44 -21.90
N GLU A 14 -20.81 -10.89 -21.14
CA GLU A 14 -20.83 -10.70 -19.69
C GLU A 14 -19.72 -11.52 -18.99
N GLU A 15 -19.53 -12.77 -19.36
CA GLU A 15 -18.43 -13.59 -18.85
C GLU A 15 -17.05 -13.05 -19.26
N LEU A 16 -16.92 -12.60 -20.52
CA LEU A 16 -15.70 -11.98 -21.02
C LEU A 16 -15.37 -10.72 -20.22
N MET A 17 -16.32 -9.82 -20.03
CA MET A 17 -16.10 -8.58 -19.25
C MET A 17 -15.75 -8.88 -17.79
N LYS A 18 -16.46 -9.81 -17.14
CA LYS A 18 -16.18 -10.22 -15.75
C LYS A 18 -14.76 -10.70 -15.58
N LYS A 19 -14.23 -11.44 -16.54
CA LYS A 19 -12.87 -11.96 -16.55
C LYS A 19 -11.82 -10.84 -16.52
N TYR A 20 -11.92 -9.83 -17.40
CA TYR A 20 -10.95 -8.73 -17.46
C TYR A 20 -11.11 -7.77 -16.26
N ILE A 21 -12.34 -7.43 -15.86
CA ILE A 21 -12.59 -6.64 -14.64
C ILE A 21 -11.93 -7.32 -13.41
N LYS A 22 -11.94 -8.66 -13.34
CA LYS A 22 -11.31 -9.39 -12.26
C LYS A 22 -9.78 -9.23 -12.25
N ILE A 23 -9.16 -9.11 -13.42
CA ILE A 23 -7.71 -8.88 -13.56
C ILE A 23 -7.34 -7.47 -13.05
N ALA A 24 -8.19 -6.45 -13.28
CA ALA A 24 -8.00 -5.10 -12.75
C ALA A 24 -8.13 -5.00 -11.22
N ARG A 25 -8.69 -6.03 -10.56
CA ARG A 25 -8.77 -6.20 -9.10
C ARG A 25 -9.39 -5.01 -8.36
N PRO A 26 -10.63 -4.60 -8.69
CA PRO A 26 -11.31 -3.52 -7.98
C PRO A 26 -11.53 -3.82 -6.49
N ASP A 27 -11.54 -5.10 -6.08
CA ASP A 27 -11.53 -5.55 -4.69
C ASP A 27 -10.34 -5.00 -3.90
N HIS A 28 -9.23 -4.65 -4.57
CA HIS A 28 -8.04 -4.06 -3.95
C HIS A 28 -8.09 -2.53 -3.81
N TRP A 29 -9.15 -1.86 -4.27
CA TRP A 29 -9.30 -0.41 -4.10
C TRP A 29 -9.33 0.02 -2.64
N ILE A 30 -9.76 -0.87 -1.74
CA ILE A 30 -9.68 -0.65 -0.31
C ILE A 30 -8.25 -0.32 0.18
N LYS A 31 -7.23 -0.81 -0.51
CA LYS A 31 -5.82 -0.49 -0.19
C LYS A 31 -5.46 0.97 -0.49
N GLN A 32 -6.24 1.65 -1.31
CA GLN A 32 -6.01 3.06 -1.61
C GLN A 32 -6.44 3.98 -0.45
N LEU A 33 -7.10 3.44 0.58
CA LEU A 33 -7.34 4.15 1.84
C LEU A 33 -6.04 4.65 2.50
N PHE A 34 -4.89 4.07 2.15
CA PHE A 34 -3.56 4.57 2.54
C PHE A 34 -3.22 5.98 2.02
N VAL A 35 -4.06 6.58 1.17
CA VAL A 35 -4.04 8.00 0.79
C VAL A 35 -4.50 8.90 1.95
N PHE A 36 -5.49 8.48 2.73
CA PHE A 36 -6.12 9.32 3.76
C PHE A 36 -5.20 9.77 4.90
N PRO A 37 -4.23 8.99 5.41
CA PRO A 37 -3.23 9.50 6.35
C PRO A 37 -2.49 10.73 5.83
N GLY A 38 -2.17 10.79 4.53
CA GLY A 38 -1.58 11.96 3.90
C GLY A 38 -2.50 13.18 3.94
N CYS A 39 -3.79 13.00 3.65
CA CYS A 39 -4.80 14.05 3.79
C CYS A 39 -4.89 14.54 5.23
N MET A 40 -4.93 13.63 6.20
CA MET A 40 -5.02 13.96 7.62
C MET A 40 -3.80 14.78 8.09
N PHE A 41 -2.60 14.35 7.78
CA PHE A 41 -1.39 15.07 8.19
C PHE A 41 -1.26 16.44 7.50
N ALA A 42 -1.62 16.53 6.22
CA ALA A 42 -1.63 17.82 5.52
C ALA A 42 -2.63 18.79 6.15
N PHE A 43 -3.84 18.31 6.47
CA PHE A 43 -4.85 19.10 7.15
C PHE A 43 -4.37 19.62 8.52
N LEU A 44 -3.72 18.76 9.30
CA LEU A 44 -3.25 19.10 10.66
C LEU A 44 -2.06 20.06 10.63
N LEU A 45 -1.14 19.94 9.67
CA LEU A 45 0.12 20.68 9.67
C LEU A 45 0.11 21.93 8.79
N ALA A 46 -0.55 21.85 7.63
CA ALA A 46 -0.59 22.94 6.66
C ALA A 46 -1.91 23.72 6.71
N GLY A 47 -2.93 23.17 7.39
CA GLY A 47 -4.28 23.71 7.32
C GLY A 47 -4.90 23.56 5.93
N THR A 48 -6.03 24.19 5.72
CA THR A 48 -6.72 24.22 4.42
C THR A 48 -6.58 25.59 3.77
N ALA A 49 -5.87 25.67 2.67
CA ALA A 49 -5.89 26.84 1.80
C ALA A 49 -6.86 26.57 0.63
N GLY A 50 -8.07 27.10 0.68
CA GLY A 50 -9.06 26.97 -0.39
C GLY A 50 -10.47 26.67 0.07
N ASN A 51 -11.36 26.57 -0.90
CA ASN A 51 -12.76 26.19 -0.66
C ASN A 51 -12.89 24.72 -0.30
N ALA A 52 -13.65 24.39 0.74
CA ALA A 52 -13.90 23.01 1.18
C ALA A 52 -14.42 22.10 0.05
N GLY A 53 -15.24 22.62 -0.88
CA GLY A 53 -15.75 21.89 -2.04
C GLY A 53 -14.63 21.51 -3.02
N GLU A 54 -13.67 22.40 -3.27
CA GLU A 54 -12.52 22.13 -4.15
C GLU A 54 -11.59 21.08 -3.53
N ILE A 55 -11.33 21.17 -2.23
CA ILE A 55 -10.51 20.19 -1.49
C ILE A 55 -11.19 18.83 -1.55
N PHE A 56 -12.49 18.76 -1.28
CA PHE A 56 -13.23 17.51 -1.35
C PHE A 56 -13.16 16.91 -2.78
N LEU A 57 -13.33 17.73 -3.81
CA LEU A 57 -13.22 17.27 -5.20
C LEU A 57 -11.81 16.74 -5.49
N ARG A 58 -10.75 17.41 -5.06
CA ARG A 58 -9.36 16.94 -5.23
C ARG A 58 -9.13 15.61 -4.53
N ILE A 59 -9.65 15.43 -3.32
CA ILE A 59 -9.54 14.14 -2.59
C ILE A 59 -10.23 13.03 -3.38
N VAL A 60 -11.45 13.26 -3.87
CA VAL A 60 -12.20 12.27 -4.65
C VAL A 60 -11.46 11.92 -5.94
N LEU A 61 -11.01 12.94 -6.69
CA LEU A 61 -10.27 12.73 -7.94
C LEU A 61 -8.93 12.04 -7.70
N GLY A 62 -8.15 12.44 -6.69
CA GLY A 62 -6.88 11.81 -6.33
C GLY A 62 -7.07 10.35 -5.88
N PHE A 63 -8.09 10.07 -5.08
CA PHE A 63 -8.41 8.70 -4.67
C PHE A 63 -8.74 7.81 -5.87
N PHE A 64 -9.63 8.24 -6.75
CA PHE A 64 -9.97 7.44 -7.94
C PHE A 64 -8.81 7.35 -8.93
N SER A 65 -8.01 8.42 -9.11
CA SER A 65 -6.75 8.37 -9.86
C SER A 65 -5.87 7.23 -9.37
N THR A 66 -5.62 7.19 -8.06
CA THR A 66 -4.81 6.13 -7.44
C THR A 66 -5.43 4.74 -7.63
N CYS A 67 -6.76 4.62 -7.59
CA CYS A 67 -7.46 3.36 -7.86
C CYS A 67 -7.21 2.87 -9.29
N PHE A 68 -7.33 3.75 -10.29
CA PHE A 68 -7.11 3.38 -11.69
C PHE A 68 -5.65 3.05 -11.99
N ILE A 69 -4.68 3.85 -11.49
CA ILE A 69 -3.25 3.57 -11.66
C ILE A 69 -2.86 2.26 -10.95
N ALA A 70 -3.37 2.00 -9.75
CA ALA A 70 -3.15 0.74 -9.07
C ALA A 70 -3.75 -0.44 -9.83
N SER A 71 -4.96 -0.30 -10.39
CA SER A 71 -5.58 -1.33 -11.24
C SER A 71 -4.76 -1.60 -12.49
N SER A 72 -4.25 -0.57 -13.18
CA SER A 72 -3.37 -0.76 -14.34
C SER A 72 -2.11 -1.56 -13.93
N ASN A 73 -1.48 -1.24 -12.80
CA ASN A 73 -0.34 -1.98 -12.27
C ASN A 73 -0.69 -3.43 -11.90
N TYR A 74 -1.92 -3.71 -11.43
CA TYR A 74 -2.37 -5.09 -11.19
C TYR A 74 -2.59 -5.86 -12.48
N VAL A 75 -3.16 -5.23 -13.51
CA VAL A 75 -3.38 -5.85 -14.84
C VAL A 75 -2.05 -6.35 -15.42
N ILE A 76 -1.05 -5.47 -15.50
CA ILE A 76 0.26 -5.86 -16.04
C ILE A 76 1.00 -6.85 -15.13
N ASN A 77 0.85 -6.72 -13.81
CA ASN A 77 1.43 -7.65 -12.85
C ASN A 77 0.89 -9.06 -13.02
N GLU A 78 -0.44 -9.23 -13.09
CA GLU A 78 -1.08 -10.54 -13.18
C GLU A 78 -0.75 -11.20 -14.52
N TRP A 79 -0.69 -10.44 -15.61
CA TRP A 79 -0.28 -10.94 -16.92
C TRP A 79 1.16 -11.45 -16.95
N LEU A 80 2.10 -10.65 -16.45
CA LEU A 80 3.53 -11.00 -16.47
C LEU A 80 3.91 -12.06 -15.43
N ASP A 81 3.06 -12.30 -14.42
CA ASP A 81 3.29 -13.32 -13.39
C ASP A 81 2.59 -14.66 -13.67
N ALA A 82 1.77 -14.77 -14.69
CA ALA A 82 0.99 -15.96 -14.97
C ALA A 82 1.82 -17.26 -14.99
N GLU A 83 3.04 -17.23 -15.54
CA GLU A 83 3.94 -18.39 -15.57
C GLU A 83 4.44 -18.80 -14.18
N PHE A 84 4.66 -17.84 -13.28
CA PHE A 84 5.18 -18.07 -11.93
C PHE A 84 4.05 -18.43 -10.96
N ASP A 85 2.87 -17.82 -11.12
CA ASP A 85 1.71 -18.04 -10.27
C ASP A 85 1.18 -19.49 -10.31
N LYS A 86 1.50 -20.26 -11.34
CA LYS A 86 1.21 -21.71 -11.44
C LYS A 86 1.78 -22.51 -10.27
N TYR A 87 2.90 -22.08 -9.71
CA TYR A 87 3.58 -22.75 -8.59
C TYR A 87 3.09 -22.30 -7.23
N HIS A 88 2.22 -21.28 -7.15
CA HIS A 88 1.73 -20.77 -5.88
C HIS A 88 0.46 -21.51 -5.43
N PRO A 89 0.32 -21.93 -4.15
CA PRO A 89 -0.81 -22.69 -3.67
C PRO A 89 -2.19 -22.10 -3.95
N THR A 90 -2.30 -20.75 -3.88
CA THR A 90 -3.58 -20.04 -4.06
C THR A 90 -3.64 -19.22 -5.35
N LYS A 91 -2.52 -18.67 -5.84
CA LYS A 91 -2.52 -17.80 -7.04
C LYS A 91 -2.66 -18.57 -8.34
N LYS A 92 -2.39 -19.87 -8.34
CA LYS A 92 -2.66 -20.76 -9.48
C LYS A 92 -4.12 -20.72 -9.97
N TYR A 93 -5.03 -20.23 -9.14
CA TYR A 93 -6.46 -20.09 -9.48
C TYR A 93 -6.83 -18.71 -10.05
N ARG A 94 -5.85 -17.87 -10.37
CA ARG A 94 -6.08 -16.58 -11.03
C ARG A 94 -6.60 -16.75 -12.46
N SER A 95 -7.42 -15.79 -12.91
CA SER A 95 -8.04 -15.85 -14.23
C SER A 95 -7.02 -15.98 -15.35
N VAL A 96 -5.91 -15.24 -15.29
CA VAL A 96 -4.83 -15.31 -16.30
C VAL A 96 -4.11 -16.67 -16.34
N VAL A 97 -4.13 -17.43 -15.23
CA VAL A 97 -3.50 -18.75 -15.16
C VAL A 97 -4.44 -19.87 -15.66
N GLN A 98 -5.75 -19.71 -15.37
CA GLN A 98 -6.76 -20.76 -15.61
C GLN A 98 -7.53 -20.59 -16.92
N GLU A 99 -7.60 -19.38 -17.43
CA GLU A 99 -8.46 -19.02 -18.54
C GLU A 99 -7.64 -18.54 -19.74
N ASP A 100 -8.17 -18.70 -20.96
CA ASP A 100 -7.57 -18.14 -22.19
C ASP A 100 -7.77 -16.62 -22.21
N VAL A 101 -6.73 -15.88 -21.81
CA VAL A 101 -6.69 -14.41 -21.77
C VAL A 101 -5.87 -13.91 -22.96
N LYS A 102 -6.45 -12.98 -23.74
CA LYS A 102 -5.78 -12.43 -24.92
C LYS A 102 -4.92 -11.22 -24.53
N GLY A 103 -3.61 -11.30 -24.81
CA GLY A 103 -2.64 -10.28 -24.43
C GLY A 103 -2.98 -8.88 -24.94
N TYR A 104 -3.49 -8.75 -26.18
CA TYR A 104 -3.86 -7.43 -26.72
C TYR A 104 -4.96 -6.74 -25.92
N ILE A 105 -5.93 -7.50 -25.37
CA ILE A 105 -7.00 -6.93 -24.52
C ILE A 105 -6.39 -6.47 -23.17
N VAL A 106 -5.48 -7.27 -22.57
CA VAL A 106 -4.78 -6.91 -21.34
C VAL A 106 -3.99 -5.61 -21.50
N TYR A 107 -3.24 -5.46 -22.60
CA TYR A 107 -2.49 -4.21 -22.84
C TYR A 107 -3.41 -3.02 -23.13
N THR A 108 -4.54 -3.26 -23.82
CA THR A 108 -5.55 -2.20 -24.04
C THR A 108 -6.18 -1.76 -22.72
N GLU A 109 -6.57 -2.70 -21.87
CA GLU A 109 -7.10 -2.42 -20.53
C GLU A 109 -6.08 -1.65 -19.68
N TYR A 110 -4.81 -2.10 -19.66
CA TYR A 110 -3.72 -1.39 -19.01
C TYR A 110 -3.60 0.06 -19.47
N ALA A 111 -3.62 0.30 -20.78
CA ALA A 111 -3.50 1.64 -21.34
C ALA A 111 -4.71 2.53 -20.99
N ILE A 112 -5.93 2.00 -21.09
CA ILE A 112 -7.16 2.73 -20.75
C ILE A 112 -7.17 3.14 -19.28
N LEU A 113 -6.89 2.20 -18.36
CA LEU A 113 -6.85 2.48 -16.94
C LEU A 113 -5.79 3.51 -16.58
N THR A 114 -4.60 3.43 -17.23
CA THR A 114 -3.51 4.40 -17.04
C THR A 114 -3.94 5.80 -17.49
N VAL A 115 -4.54 5.93 -18.68
CA VAL A 115 -4.99 7.23 -19.20
C VAL A 115 -6.08 7.82 -18.29
N ILE A 116 -7.07 7.03 -17.92
CA ILE A 116 -8.11 7.49 -16.98
C ILE A 116 -7.49 7.96 -15.67
N GLY A 117 -6.58 7.17 -15.08
CA GLY A 117 -5.90 7.55 -13.86
C GLY A 117 -5.15 8.88 -13.98
N PHE A 118 -4.38 9.09 -15.05
CA PHE A 118 -3.66 10.36 -15.26
C PHE A 118 -4.60 11.55 -15.51
N VAL A 119 -5.73 11.36 -16.20
CA VAL A 119 -6.73 12.41 -16.38
C VAL A 119 -7.31 12.83 -15.01
N PHE A 120 -7.69 11.89 -14.16
CA PHE A 120 -8.17 12.20 -12.81
C PHE A 120 -7.07 12.87 -11.96
N GLY A 121 -5.83 12.40 -12.04
CA GLY A 121 -4.68 12.99 -11.35
C GLY A 121 -4.40 14.43 -11.80
N TYR A 122 -4.52 14.72 -13.10
CA TYR A 122 -4.37 16.06 -13.64
C TYR A 122 -5.41 17.04 -13.07
N PHE A 123 -6.68 16.64 -13.01
CA PHE A 123 -7.75 17.46 -12.43
C PHE A 123 -7.64 17.58 -10.90
N ALA A 124 -7.03 16.60 -10.22
CA ALA A 124 -6.72 16.73 -8.79
C ALA A 124 -5.57 17.72 -8.53
N GLY A 125 -4.66 17.92 -9.50
CA GLY A 125 -3.56 18.88 -9.44
C GLY A 125 -2.23 18.31 -9.90
N ILE A 126 -1.35 19.19 -10.37
CA ILE A 126 -0.05 18.77 -10.93
C ILE A 126 0.81 17.97 -9.95
N PRO A 127 0.95 18.32 -8.65
CA PRO A 127 1.70 17.49 -7.70
C PRO A 127 1.11 16.09 -7.53
N VAL A 128 -0.22 15.95 -7.57
CA VAL A 128 -0.92 14.66 -7.54
C VAL A 128 -0.58 13.85 -8.78
N LEU A 129 -0.68 14.46 -9.98
CA LEU A 129 -0.29 13.80 -11.23
C LEU A 129 1.15 13.30 -11.21
N VAL A 130 2.10 14.10 -10.71
CA VAL A 130 3.51 13.70 -10.59
C VAL A 130 3.66 12.46 -9.69
N CYS A 131 2.94 12.41 -8.57
CA CYS A 131 2.93 11.25 -7.69
C CYS A 131 2.29 10.02 -8.37
N GLU A 132 1.22 10.20 -9.17
CA GLU A 132 0.59 9.11 -9.91
C GLU A 132 1.49 8.57 -11.03
N VAL A 133 2.22 9.45 -11.73
CA VAL A 133 3.27 9.03 -12.68
C VAL A 133 4.35 8.22 -11.95
N TRP A 134 4.76 8.66 -10.77
CA TRP A 134 5.73 7.89 -9.97
C TRP A 134 5.16 6.53 -9.57
N LEU A 135 3.90 6.45 -9.11
CA LEU A 135 3.24 5.18 -8.78
C LEU A 135 3.18 4.23 -9.99
N TRP A 136 2.88 4.76 -11.16
CA TRP A 136 2.86 4.02 -12.42
C TRP A 136 4.25 3.51 -12.81
N VAL A 137 5.28 4.37 -12.75
CA VAL A 137 6.68 4.00 -13.02
C VAL A 137 7.15 2.90 -12.07
N MET A 138 6.81 2.98 -10.77
CA MET A 138 7.13 1.92 -9.81
C MET A 138 6.49 0.59 -10.17
N GLY A 139 5.27 0.61 -10.72
CA GLY A 139 4.63 -0.59 -11.26
C GLY A 139 5.43 -1.21 -12.42
N ILE A 140 5.97 -0.40 -13.32
CA ILE A 140 6.83 -0.86 -14.42
C ILE A 140 8.15 -1.43 -13.87
N LEU A 141 8.86 -0.69 -13.03
CA LEU A 141 10.13 -1.12 -12.44
C LEU A 141 9.99 -2.43 -11.66
N TYR A 142 8.86 -2.60 -10.99
CA TYR A 142 8.58 -3.80 -10.21
C TYR A 142 8.31 -5.03 -11.08
N ASN A 143 7.60 -4.86 -12.22
CA ASN A 143 7.06 -5.99 -13.00
C ASN A 143 7.82 -6.28 -14.29
N VAL A 144 8.39 -5.26 -14.95
CA VAL A 144 8.88 -5.37 -16.34
C VAL A 144 10.39 -5.56 -16.37
N LYS A 145 10.86 -6.48 -17.23
CA LYS A 145 12.29 -6.64 -17.55
C LYS A 145 12.82 -5.42 -18.32
N PRO A 146 14.09 -5.02 -18.14
CA PRO A 146 15.16 -5.72 -17.42
C PRO A 146 15.14 -5.50 -15.90
N PHE A 147 14.42 -4.50 -15.39
CA PHE A 147 14.49 -4.12 -13.98
C PHE A 147 13.86 -5.17 -13.07
N ARG A 148 12.58 -5.48 -13.28
CA ARG A 148 11.80 -6.48 -12.53
C ARG A 148 12.28 -6.66 -11.07
N THR A 149 12.23 -5.55 -10.30
CA THR A 149 12.80 -5.47 -8.94
C THR A 149 12.23 -6.52 -7.98
N LYS A 150 11.04 -7.06 -8.26
CA LYS A 150 10.44 -8.15 -7.49
C LYS A 150 11.22 -9.47 -7.53
N ASP A 151 12.17 -9.63 -8.47
CA ASP A 151 13.00 -10.82 -8.57
C ASP A 151 14.25 -10.73 -7.66
N VAL A 152 14.56 -9.56 -7.10
CA VAL A 152 15.74 -9.29 -6.27
C VAL A 152 15.33 -9.19 -4.81
N ALA A 153 15.96 -10.01 -3.95
CA ALA A 153 15.71 -9.99 -2.50
C ALA A 153 16.02 -8.60 -1.91
N ILE A 154 15.28 -8.22 -0.88
CA ILE A 154 15.29 -6.89 -0.24
C ILE A 154 14.68 -5.82 -1.15
N LEU A 155 15.11 -5.74 -2.41
CA LEU A 155 14.61 -4.74 -3.35
C LEU A 155 13.12 -4.97 -3.70
N ASP A 156 12.65 -6.23 -3.69
CA ASP A 156 11.23 -6.56 -3.88
C ASP A 156 10.35 -5.98 -2.76
N VAL A 157 10.85 -5.94 -1.53
CA VAL A 157 10.16 -5.33 -0.39
C VAL A 157 10.20 -3.81 -0.48
N LEU A 158 11.37 -3.22 -0.71
CA LEU A 158 11.54 -1.77 -0.74
C LEU A 158 10.80 -1.12 -1.92
N SER A 159 10.85 -1.71 -3.12
CA SER A 159 10.18 -1.16 -4.30
C SER A 159 8.65 -1.34 -4.28
N GLU A 160 8.13 -2.40 -3.65
CA GLU A 160 6.68 -2.54 -3.46
C GLU A 160 6.17 -1.60 -2.36
N SER A 161 6.93 -1.43 -1.27
CA SER A 161 6.52 -0.63 -0.11
C SER A 161 6.57 0.88 -0.35
N VAL A 162 7.42 1.39 -1.25
CA VAL A 162 7.47 2.83 -1.59
C VAL A 162 6.12 3.33 -2.10
N ASN A 163 5.31 2.46 -2.68
CA ASN A 163 3.96 2.79 -3.12
C ASN A 163 3.05 3.28 -1.98
N ASN A 164 3.34 2.90 -0.72
CA ASN A 164 2.61 3.44 0.43
C ASN A 164 3.01 4.89 0.71
N ALA A 165 4.32 5.21 0.62
CA ALA A 165 4.78 6.60 0.74
C ALA A 165 4.22 7.48 -0.39
N ILE A 166 4.16 6.97 -1.61
CA ILE A 166 3.56 7.69 -2.75
C ILE A 166 2.07 7.97 -2.48
N ARG A 167 1.31 7.02 -1.91
CA ARG A 167 -0.09 7.24 -1.52
C ARG A 167 -0.23 8.32 -0.44
N LEU A 168 0.67 8.34 0.54
CA LEU A 168 0.71 9.42 1.54
C LEU A 168 0.95 10.78 0.86
N LEU A 169 1.89 10.86 -0.09
CA LEU A 169 2.16 12.09 -0.88
C LEU A 169 0.95 12.53 -1.69
N ILE A 170 0.24 11.60 -2.35
CA ILE A 170 -0.99 11.89 -3.08
C ILE A 170 -2.02 12.52 -2.14
N GLY A 171 -2.26 11.91 -0.98
CA GLY A 171 -3.18 12.46 0.02
C GLY A 171 -2.76 13.83 0.53
N TRP A 172 -1.47 14.03 0.77
CA TRP A 172 -0.92 15.33 1.15
C TRP A 172 -1.23 16.41 0.12
N PHE A 173 -0.91 16.13 -1.15
CA PHE A 173 -1.08 17.09 -2.23
C PHE A 173 -2.55 17.29 -2.67
N CYS A 174 -3.46 16.42 -2.28
CA CYS A 174 -4.90 16.69 -2.41
C CYS A 174 -5.37 17.83 -1.49
N ILE A 175 -4.74 18.01 -0.32
CA ILE A 175 -5.07 19.06 0.65
C ILE A 175 -4.29 20.35 0.36
N THR A 176 -2.95 20.25 0.24
CA THR A 176 -2.09 21.41 0.02
C THR A 176 -1.12 21.16 -1.13
N GLN A 177 -1.02 22.16 -2.02
CA GLN A 177 -0.06 22.16 -3.13
C GLN A 177 1.06 23.20 -2.91
N VAL A 178 1.07 23.83 -1.74
CA VAL A 178 2.02 24.91 -1.39
C VAL A 178 3.19 24.37 -0.56
N PHE A 179 2.91 23.39 0.32
CA PHE A 179 3.90 22.86 1.26
C PHE A 179 4.26 21.42 0.95
N TYR A 180 5.54 21.08 1.07
CA TYR A 180 6.00 19.69 1.04
C TYR A 180 5.81 19.03 2.40
N PRO A 181 5.51 17.72 2.43
CA PRO A 181 5.42 16.98 3.67
C PRO A 181 6.79 16.87 4.36
N PRO A 182 6.83 16.77 5.70
CA PRO A 182 8.06 16.47 6.42
C PRO A 182 8.67 15.13 5.96
N VAL A 183 9.97 15.14 5.67
CA VAL A 183 10.70 13.97 5.15
C VAL A 183 10.61 12.80 6.14
N SER A 184 10.61 13.07 7.46
CA SER A 184 10.52 12.04 8.49
C SER A 184 9.24 11.21 8.39
N ILE A 185 8.08 11.84 8.10
CA ILE A 185 6.83 11.07 7.96
C ILE A 185 6.83 10.26 6.65
N VAL A 186 7.35 10.82 5.55
CA VAL A 186 7.38 10.12 4.26
C VAL A 186 8.24 8.86 4.35
N ILE A 187 9.46 8.98 4.88
CA ILE A 187 10.37 7.84 5.04
C ILE A 187 9.86 6.89 6.12
N GLY A 188 9.33 7.40 7.24
CA GLY A 188 8.73 6.58 8.30
C GLY A 188 7.57 5.73 7.77
N TYR A 189 6.72 6.31 6.94
CA TYR A 189 5.60 5.61 6.31
C TYR A 189 6.07 4.58 5.28
N TRP A 190 7.13 4.89 4.52
CA TRP A 190 7.76 3.92 3.62
C TRP A 190 8.32 2.73 4.39
N MET A 191 9.08 2.97 5.46
CA MET A 191 9.66 1.90 6.29
C MET A 191 8.58 1.07 7.00
N GLY A 192 7.49 1.69 7.46
CA GLY A 192 6.32 0.97 7.96
C GLY A 192 5.70 0.05 6.91
N GLY A 193 5.57 0.55 5.67
CA GLY A 193 5.16 -0.27 4.53
C GLY A 193 6.14 -1.41 4.22
N ALA A 194 7.45 -1.17 4.36
CA ALA A 194 8.48 -2.20 4.16
C ALA A 194 8.40 -3.30 5.24
N PHE A 195 8.14 -2.92 6.49
CA PHE A 195 7.84 -3.88 7.55
C PHE A 195 6.64 -4.78 7.21
N LEU A 196 5.50 -4.18 6.84
CA LEU A 196 4.30 -4.94 6.48
C LEU A 196 4.57 -5.89 5.30
N MET A 197 5.36 -5.43 4.33
CA MET A 197 5.71 -6.22 3.16
C MET A 197 6.68 -7.36 3.47
N ALA A 198 7.70 -7.11 4.31
CA ALA A 198 8.62 -8.15 4.75
C ALA A 198 7.89 -9.25 5.54
N MET A 199 6.97 -8.87 6.43
CA MET A 199 6.15 -9.82 7.18
C MET A 199 5.19 -10.61 6.27
N LYS A 200 4.65 -9.98 5.22
CA LYS A 200 3.87 -10.70 4.19
C LYS A 200 4.74 -11.73 3.46
N ARG A 201 5.99 -11.36 3.10
CA ARG A 201 6.93 -12.32 2.48
C ARG A 201 7.27 -13.47 3.42
N TYR A 202 7.48 -13.18 4.71
CA TYR A 202 7.70 -14.19 5.72
C TYR A 202 6.52 -15.18 5.81
N ALA A 203 5.30 -14.67 5.94
CA ALA A 203 4.11 -15.50 6.02
C ALA A 203 3.88 -16.33 4.73
N GLU A 204 4.14 -15.76 3.55
CA GLU A 204 4.05 -16.43 2.25
C GLU A 204 5.11 -17.52 2.11
N TYR A 205 6.36 -17.25 2.52
CA TYR A 205 7.47 -18.21 2.53
C TYR A 205 7.19 -19.39 3.47
N CYS A 206 6.70 -19.13 4.67
CA CYS A 206 6.33 -20.17 5.64
C CYS A 206 5.16 -21.02 5.16
N MET A 207 4.15 -20.42 4.51
CA MET A 207 3.00 -21.13 3.97
C MET A 207 3.40 -22.11 2.85
N ILE A 208 4.34 -21.75 1.99
CA ILE A 208 4.83 -22.61 0.93
C ILE A 208 5.61 -23.79 1.51
N ASN A 209 6.37 -23.55 2.57
CA ASN A 209 7.16 -24.52 3.35
C ASN A 209 8.06 -25.45 2.52
N ASP A 210 8.41 -25.05 1.30
CA ASP A 210 9.31 -25.72 0.36
C ASP A 210 10.14 -24.64 -0.34
N PRO A 211 11.45 -24.53 -0.03
CA PRO A 211 12.34 -23.51 -0.60
C PRO A 211 12.48 -23.59 -2.13
N GLU A 212 12.46 -24.81 -2.71
CA GLU A 212 12.55 -24.95 -4.16
C GLU A 212 11.28 -24.46 -4.86
N LEU A 213 10.12 -24.83 -4.31
CA LEU A 213 8.82 -24.38 -4.82
C LEU A 213 8.67 -22.86 -4.63
N ALA A 214 9.06 -22.33 -3.50
CA ALA A 214 9.08 -20.90 -3.23
C ALA A 214 9.96 -20.14 -4.24
N GLY A 215 11.15 -20.67 -4.54
CA GLY A 215 12.05 -20.11 -5.53
C GLY A 215 11.57 -20.21 -6.98
N LYS A 216 10.74 -21.21 -7.33
CA LYS A 216 10.05 -21.31 -8.64
C LYS A 216 8.95 -20.27 -8.77
N TYR A 217 8.18 -20.06 -7.69
CA TYR A 217 7.13 -19.07 -7.65
C TYR A 217 7.68 -17.63 -7.67
N ARG A 218 8.71 -17.36 -6.87
CA ARG A 218 9.31 -16.02 -6.76
C ARG A 218 10.84 -16.12 -6.68
N LYS A 219 11.55 -15.51 -7.62
CA LYS A 219 13.01 -15.63 -7.69
C LYS A 219 13.71 -15.05 -6.46
N SER A 220 13.19 -13.95 -5.87
CA SER A 220 13.74 -13.39 -4.63
C SER A 220 13.72 -14.40 -3.47
N PHE A 221 12.78 -15.36 -3.45
CA PHE A 221 12.71 -16.40 -2.41
C PHE A 221 13.87 -17.41 -2.46
N ARG A 222 14.65 -17.46 -3.52
CA ARG A 222 15.88 -18.26 -3.58
C ARG A 222 16.97 -17.74 -2.63
N TYR A 223 16.90 -16.46 -2.27
CA TYR A 223 17.89 -15.77 -1.44
C TYR A 223 17.34 -15.46 -0.04
N TYR A 224 16.05 -15.60 0.18
CA TYR A 224 15.46 -15.38 1.48
C TYR A 224 15.57 -16.62 2.37
N THR A 225 15.84 -16.37 3.65
CA THR A 225 15.61 -17.29 4.76
C THR A 225 14.59 -16.69 5.71
N LYS A 226 14.05 -17.52 6.63
CA LYS A 226 13.13 -17.04 7.67
C LYS A 226 13.79 -15.95 8.52
N GLU A 227 15.06 -16.18 8.89
CA GLU A 227 15.86 -15.26 9.70
C GLU A 227 16.10 -13.93 8.99
N LEU A 228 16.47 -13.96 7.69
CA LEU A 228 16.70 -12.74 6.91
C LEU A 228 15.42 -11.91 6.80
N LEU A 229 14.27 -12.55 6.57
CA LEU A 229 12.98 -11.88 6.49
C LEU A 229 12.57 -11.24 7.83
N LEU A 230 12.76 -11.96 8.95
CA LEU A 230 12.46 -11.42 10.28
C LEU A 230 13.41 -10.27 10.65
N ASN A 231 14.72 -10.43 10.40
CA ASN A 231 15.71 -9.39 10.68
C ASN A 231 15.47 -8.12 9.86
N SER A 232 15.13 -8.28 8.56
CA SER A 232 14.80 -7.13 7.72
C SER A 232 13.51 -6.46 8.19
N ALA A 233 12.48 -7.22 8.57
CA ALA A 233 11.24 -6.68 9.13
C ALA A 233 11.51 -5.88 10.42
N PHE A 234 12.32 -6.44 11.34
CA PHE A 234 12.71 -5.76 12.57
C PHE A 234 13.45 -4.44 12.27
N PHE A 235 14.41 -4.46 11.34
CA PHE A 235 15.11 -3.24 10.90
C PHE A 235 14.15 -2.18 10.37
N TYR A 236 13.20 -2.56 9.50
CA TYR A 236 12.21 -1.61 8.97
C TYR A 236 11.28 -1.07 10.05
N ALA A 237 10.87 -1.91 11.01
CA ALA A 237 10.05 -1.47 12.15
C ALA A 237 10.80 -0.44 13.01
N MET A 238 12.09 -0.67 13.31
CA MET A 238 12.93 0.28 14.05
C MET A 238 13.06 1.61 13.31
N CYS A 239 13.38 1.58 12.00
CA CYS A 239 13.48 2.79 11.19
C CYS A 239 12.16 3.56 11.15
N SER A 240 11.04 2.86 10.92
CA SER A 240 9.71 3.48 10.91
C SER A 240 9.38 4.11 12.26
N SER A 241 9.58 3.36 13.35
CA SER A 241 9.28 3.81 14.71
C SER A 241 10.11 5.04 15.11
N PHE A 242 11.40 5.04 14.79
CA PHE A 242 12.29 6.18 15.04
C PHE A 242 11.82 7.43 14.28
N LEU A 243 11.61 7.31 12.97
CA LEU A 243 11.22 8.44 12.12
C LEU A 243 9.82 8.96 12.44
N MET A 244 8.88 8.08 12.77
CA MET A 244 7.55 8.46 13.26
C MET A 244 7.64 9.14 14.62
N GLY A 245 8.47 8.65 15.53
CA GLY A 245 8.72 9.30 16.82
C GLY A 245 9.28 10.71 16.66
N VAL A 246 10.32 10.88 15.80
CA VAL A 246 10.87 12.20 15.48
C VAL A 246 9.80 13.13 14.91
N PHE A 247 8.96 12.63 14.00
CA PHE A 247 7.86 13.40 13.42
C PHE A 247 6.86 13.83 14.50
N LEU A 248 6.36 12.89 15.29
CA LEU A 248 5.32 13.16 16.29
C LEU A 248 5.80 14.15 17.35
N ILE A 249 6.97 13.93 17.94
CA ILE A 249 7.52 14.79 19.00
C ILE A 249 7.84 16.20 18.47
N LYS A 250 8.29 16.34 17.22
CA LYS A 250 8.58 17.63 16.63
C LYS A 250 7.37 18.55 16.55
N TYR A 251 6.18 17.99 16.37
CA TYR A 251 4.96 18.79 16.19
C TYR A 251 4.12 18.91 17.45
N LYS A 252 4.19 17.94 18.35
CA LYS A 252 3.51 17.98 19.64
C LYS A 252 4.15 16.99 20.60
N VAL A 253 4.69 17.48 21.71
CA VAL A 253 5.45 16.67 22.68
C VAL A 253 4.60 15.56 23.32
N GLU A 254 3.29 15.79 23.47
CA GLU A 254 2.34 14.80 24.01
C GLU A 254 2.32 13.49 23.21
N PHE A 255 2.69 13.52 21.95
CA PHE A 255 2.79 12.31 21.13
C PHE A 255 3.89 11.34 21.57
N VAL A 256 4.78 11.75 22.48
CA VAL A 256 5.71 10.80 23.11
C VAL A 256 4.96 9.65 23.80
N ILE A 257 3.77 9.95 24.37
CA ILE A 257 2.89 8.92 24.95
C ILE A 257 2.33 7.98 23.89
N PHE A 258 2.15 8.43 22.65
CA PHE A 258 1.61 7.63 21.55
C PHE A 258 2.62 6.61 21.01
N VAL A 259 3.91 6.94 21.04
CA VAL A 259 4.98 6.14 20.42
C VAL A 259 5.03 4.68 20.93
N PRO A 260 4.97 4.39 22.25
CA PRO A 260 4.96 3.01 22.73
C PRO A 260 3.80 2.16 22.18
N PHE A 261 2.64 2.78 21.99
CA PHE A 261 1.47 2.08 21.43
C PHE A 261 1.65 1.77 19.93
N VAL A 262 2.37 2.62 19.18
CA VAL A 262 2.76 2.30 17.81
C VAL A 262 3.73 1.10 17.79
N PHE A 263 4.67 1.02 18.74
CA PHE A 263 5.56 -0.14 18.87
C PHE A 263 4.78 -1.43 19.14
N LEU A 264 3.79 -1.37 20.02
CA LEU A 264 2.89 -2.50 20.28
C LEU A 264 2.10 -2.91 19.05
N LEU A 265 1.71 -1.98 18.18
CA LEU A 265 1.08 -2.30 16.89
C LEU A 265 2.02 -3.13 16.00
N PHE A 266 3.30 -2.74 15.90
CA PHE A 266 4.29 -3.51 15.15
C PHE A 266 4.49 -4.90 15.75
N CYS A 267 4.61 -5.01 17.08
CA CYS A 267 4.75 -6.31 17.77
C CYS A 267 3.52 -7.19 17.53
N TYR A 268 2.32 -6.61 17.59
CA TYR A 268 1.10 -7.36 17.37
C TYR A 268 0.96 -7.85 15.93
N TYR A 269 1.28 -7.00 14.95
CA TYR A 269 1.30 -7.41 13.54
C TYR A 269 2.36 -8.48 13.28
N PHE A 270 3.52 -8.37 13.92
CA PHE A 270 4.57 -9.37 13.87
C PHE A 270 4.09 -10.73 14.38
N HIS A 271 3.35 -10.74 15.51
CA HIS A 271 2.72 -11.95 16.03
C HIS A 271 1.69 -12.55 15.06
N ILE A 272 0.80 -11.71 14.48
CA ILE A 272 -0.19 -12.17 13.49
C ILE A 272 0.50 -12.84 12.29
N ALA A 273 1.59 -12.25 11.79
CA ALA A 273 2.28 -12.74 10.61
C ALA A 273 2.97 -14.11 10.81
N GLN A 274 3.22 -14.51 12.06
CA GLN A 274 3.83 -15.80 12.41
C GLN A 274 2.83 -16.95 12.59
N LYS A 275 1.52 -16.68 12.52
CA LYS A 275 0.48 -17.73 12.57
C LYS A 275 0.50 -18.57 11.29
N ASP A 276 0.16 -19.85 11.37
CA ASP A 276 0.15 -20.79 10.23
C ASP A 276 -0.78 -20.33 9.09
N ASP A 277 -2.02 -19.88 9.38
CA ASP A 277 -2.92 -19.23 8.40
C ASP A 277 -2.93 -17.72 8.64
N SER A 278 -1.80 -17.09 8.41
CA SER A 278 -1.60 -15.68 8.72
C SER A 278 -2.47 -14.77 7.86
N ALA A 279 -3.18 -13.84 8.52
CA ALA A 279 -3.89 -12.76 7.85
C ALA A 279 -2.95 -11.78 7.12
N ALA A 280 -1.64 -11.76 7.45
CA ALA A 280 -0.66 -10.92 6.77
C ALA A 280 -0.43 -11.29 5.30
N GLN A 281 -0.76 -12.53 4.89
CA GLN A 281 -0.67 -12.95 3.49
C GLN A 281 -1.66 -12.20 2.57
N LYS A 282 -2.83 -11.86 3.11
CA LYS A 282 -3.93 -11.22 2.38
C LYS A 282 -4.45 -10.04 3.18
N PRO A 283 -4.19 -8.79 2.74
CA PRO A 283 -4.65 -7.60 3.47
C PRO A 283 -6.14 -7.58 3.78
N GLU A 284 -6.96 -8.22 2.94
CA GLU A 284 -8.41 -8.33 3.13
C GLU A 284 -8.77 -9.16 4.39
N LYS A 285 -7.89 -10.09 4.77
CA LYS A 285 -8.08 -10.89 6.01
C LYS A 285 -7.77 -10.06 7.27
N LEU A 286 -6.91 -9.03 7.18
CA LEU A 286 -6.56 -8.18 8.32
C LEU A 286 -7.77 -7.44 8.89
N PHE A 287 -8.70 -7.03 8.05
CA PHE A 287 -9.96 -6.41 8.50
C PHE A 287 -10.87 -7.36 9.28
N LYS A 288 -10.64 -8.68 9.19
CA LYS A 288 -11.36 -9.70 9.96
C LYS A 288 -10.71 -9.99 11.32
N GLU A 289 -9.49 -9.53 11.55
CA GLU A 289 -8.79 -9.61 12.84
C GLU A 289 -9.36 -8.57 13.80
N ARG A 290 -10.41 -8.96 14.55
CA ARG A 290 -11.20 -8.04 15.41
C ARG A 290 -10.34 -7.28 16.41
N TRP A 291 -9.40 -7.96 17.06
CA TRP A 291 -8.53 -7.32 18.05
C TRP A 291 -7.56 -6.32 17.41
N LEU A 292 -7.06 -6.60 16.20
CA LEU A 292 -6.26 -5.64 15.45
C LEU A 292 -7.08 -4.39 15.11
N MET A 293 -8.31 -4.57 14.63
CA MET A 293 -9.18 -3.44 14.30
C MET A 293 -9.55 -2.61 15.53
N LEU A 294 -9.87 -3.25 16.64
CA LEU A 294 -10.13 -2.56 17.92
C LEU A 294 -8.88 -1.78 18.37
N TYR A 295 -7.70 -2.35 18.22
CA TYR A 295 -6.46 -1.67 18.58
C TYR A 295 -6.17 -0.47 17.66
N VAL A 296 -6.43 -0.59 16.37
CA VAL A 296 -6.32 0.54 15.42
C VAL A 296 -7.30 1.65 15.78
N VAL A 297 -8.55 1.31 16.11
CA VAL A 297 -9.55 2.30 16.59
C VAL A 297 -9.07 2.98 17.87
N PHE A 298 -8.56 2.21 18.85
CA PHE A 298 -7.96 2.77 20.05
C PHE A 298 -6.84 3.76 19.74
N LEU A 299 -5.92 3.41 18.80
CA LEU A 299 -4.85 4.30 18.38
C LEU A 299 -5.40 5.59 17.73
N CYS A 300 -6.42 5.50 16.90
CA CYS A 300 -7.05 6.67 16.31
C CYS A 300 -7.66 7.60 17.40
N VAL A 301 -8.36 7.02 18.37
CA VAL A 301 -8.95 7.77 19.49
C VAL A 301 -7.85 8.41 20.34
N LEU A 302 -6.82 7.64 20.71
CA LEU A 302 -5.69 8.15 21.50
C LEU A 302 -4.96 9.29 20.76
N PHE A 303 -4.74 9.16 19.46
CA PHE A 303 -4.15 10.20 18.63
C PHE A 303 -4.95 11.50 18.69
N VAL A 304 -6.28 11.41 18.53
CA VAL A 304 -7.17 12.58 18.60
C VAL A 304 -7.16 13.20 20.00
N ILE A 305 -7.18 12.39 21.06
CA ILE A 305 -7.10 12.89 22.44
C ILE A 305 -5.80 13.67 22.65
N LEU A 306 -4.65 13.08 22.30
CA LEU A 306 -3.34 13.70 22.45
C LEU A 306 -3.16 14.95 21.57
N LEU A 307 -3.88 15.02 20.45
CA LEU A 307 -3.92 16.22 19.61
C LEU A 307 -4.62 17.39 20.30
N LEU A 308 -5.67 17.11 21.08
CA LEU A 308 -6.53 18.13 21.72
C LEU A 308 -6.09 18.51 23.15
N VAL A 309 -5.31 17.65 23.81
CA VAL A 309 -4.86 17.85 25.19
C VAL A 309 -3.45 18.42 25.20
N ASP A 310 -3.22 19.46 26.00
CA ASP A 310 -1.90 19.99 26.31
C ASP A 310 -1.50 19.51 27.71
N ILE A 311 -0.29 18.98 27.85
CA ILE A 311 0.26 18.47 29.12
C ILE A 311 1.52 19.30 29.46
N PRO A 312 1.38 20.42 30.18
CA PRO A 312 2.47 21.37 30.46
C PRO A 312 3.68 20.69 31.12
N MET A 313 3.43 19.64 31.90
CA MET A 313 4.50 18.88 32.57
C MET A 313 5.42 18.17 31.55
N LEU A 314 4.90 17.69 30.42
CA LEU A 314 5.72 17.09 29.37
C LEU A 314 6.59 18.14 28.66
N GLU A 315 6.08 19.32 28.43
CA GLU A 315 6.87 20.42 27.88
C GLU A 315 8.02 20.79 28.81
N LEU A 316 7.78 20.82 30.12
CA LEU A 316 8.82 21.11 31.11
C LEU A 316 9.93 20.05 31.09
N PHE A 317 9.61 18.76 31.07
CA PHE A 317 10.61 17.68 31.16
C PHE A 317 11.27 17.32 29.81
N MET A 318 10.59 17.58 28.69
CA MET A 318 11.08 17.23 27.36
C MET A 318 11.49 18.46 26.52
N GLY A 319 11.38 19.65 27.09
CA GLY A 319 11.87 20.88 26.49
C GLY A 319 13.40 20.88 26.34
N THR A 320 13.89 21.80 25.52
CA THR A 320 15.33 21.92 25.25
C THR A 320 16.12 22.62 26.37
N GLU A 321 15.41 23.23 27.34
CA GLU A 321 16.04 23.90 28.48
C GLU A 321 16.31 22.91 29.61
N LEU A 322 17.54 23.00 30.18
CA LEU A 322 17.89 22.19 31.34
C LEU A 322 17.13 22.70 32.57
N ILE A 323 16.50 21.80 33.32
CA ILE A 323 15.78 22.15 34.54
C ILE A 323 16.83 22.35 35.66
N PRO A 324 16.96 23.52 36.28
CA PRO A 324 17.87 23.69 37.40
C PRO A 324 17.40 22.85 38.59
N MET A 325 18.36 22.27 39.34
CA MET A 325 18.09 21.48 40.53
C MET A 325 17.59 22.37 41.67
#